data_080fbfd359128f2bcfb6bf67780b08be
#
_entry.id   080fbfd359128f2bcfb6bf67780b08be
#
_cell.length_a   1.000
_cell.length_b   1.000
_cell.length_c   1.000
_cell.angle_alpha   90.00
_cell.angle_beta   90.00
_cell.angle_gamma   90.00
#
_symmetry.space_group_name_H-M   'P 1'
#
loop_
_entity.id
_entity.type
_entity.pdbx_description
1 polymer ?
#
loop_
_entity_poly.entity_id
_entity_poly.type
_entity_poly.pdbx_seq_one_letter_code
_entity_poly.pdbx_strand_id
1 'polypeptide(L)'
;MEIATVSDLLYWSYANLAMAHAAVTSQAAKYGRTHFMIRSRLFSGLRKDSMQLGPLADDERLKMILPQSCCYCGSKESLAADHLIPSKKGGANTGDNLVWACRACNSSKCATDVLEWLGKRQQFPPLLLLRRYLKLAIELSREKCIMDLALSDVPELPFSLSAIPRTFPQPPTLRLWVTELPAIEVVPNALG
;
A
#
# COMPACT_ATOMS: atom_id res chain seq x y z
N MET A 1 -17.53 -9.22 -11.34
CA MET A 1 -16.12 -9.38 -11.76
C MET A 1 -15.51 -10.36 -10.79
N GLU A 2 -14.99 -11.44 -11.31
CA GLU A 2 -14.32 -12.49 -10.54
C GLU A 2 -12.84 -12.14 -10.36
N ILE A 3 -12.35 -12.30 -9.15
CA ILE A 3 -10.92 -12.14 -8.80
C ILE A 3 -10.39 -13.57 -8.59
N ALA A 4 -9.80 -14.13 -9.63
CA ALA A 4 -9.41 -15.53 -9.67
C ALA A 4 -7.90 -15.75 -9.47
N THR A 5 -7.07 -14.81 -9.93
CA THR A 5 -5.60 -14.94 -9.90
C THR A 5 -4.95 -13.98 -8.91
N VAL A 6 -3.66 -14.20 -8.65
CA VAL A 6 -2.83 -13.30 -7.83
C VAL A 6 -2.79 -11.90 -8.44
N SER A 7 -2.59 -11.79 -9.76
CA SER A 7 -2.59 -10.50 -10.46
C SER A 7 -3.94 -9.79 -10.35
N ASP A 8 -5.05 -10.51 -10.50
CA ASP A 8 -6.38 -9.93 -10.33
C ASP A 8 -6.55 -9.30 -8.94
N LEU A 9 -6.14 -10.01 -7.88
CA LEU A 9 -6.26 -9.53 -6.51
C LEU A 9 -5.41 -8.29 -6.26
N LEU A 10 -4.13 -8.36 -6.63
CA LEU A 10 -3.17 -7.29 -6.39
C LEU A 10 -3.53 -6.03 -7.19
N TYR A 11 -3.85 -6.17 -8.47
CA TYR A 11 -4.24 -5.06 -9.34
C TYR A 11 -5.59 -4.47 -8.94
N TRP A 12 -6.54 -5.30 -8.50
CA TRP A 12 -7.81 -4.81 -7.97
C TRP A 12 -7.63 -3.98 -6.70
N SER A 13 -6.83 -4.48 -5.77
CA SER A 13 -6.54 -3.74 -4.54
C SER A 13 -5.81 -2.42 -4.85
N TYR A 14 -4.83 -2.43 -5.77
CA TYR A 14 -4.11 -1.24 -6.17
C TYR A 14 -5.02 -0.21 -6.89
N ALA A 15 -5.95 -0.68 -7.72
CA ALA A 15 -6.92 0.19 -8.38
C ALA A 15 -7.92 0.80 -7.39
N ASN A 16 -8.37 0.04 -6.38
CA ASN A 16 -9.17 0.57 -5.27
C ASN A 16 -8.38 1.60 -4.45
N LEU A 17 -7.08 1.36 -4.23
CA LEU A 17 -6.20 2.32 -3.55
C LEU A 17 -6.14 3.65 -4.32
N ALA A 18 -5.96 3.62 -5.64
CA ALA A 18 -5.93 4.84 -6.46
C ALA A 18 -7.26 5.59 -6.41
N MET A 19 -8.38 4.87 -6.46
CA MET A 19 -9.72 5.42 -6.25
C MET A 19 -9.83 6.12 -4.88
N ALA A 20 -9.40 5.43 -3.82
CA ALA A 20 -9.47 5.92 -2.45
C ALA A 20 -8.54 7.14 -2.25
N HIS A 21 -7.33 7.09 -2.80
CA HIS A 21 -6.39 8.21 -2.76
C HIS A 21 -6.98 9.47 -3.39
N ALA A 22 -7.56 9.36 -4.60
CA ALA A 22 -8.23 10.49 -5.27
C ALA A 22 -9.39 11.05 -4.43
N ALA A 23 -10.19 10.18 -3.81
CA ALA A 23 -11.33 10.59 -2.99
C ALA A 23 -10.88 11.31 -1.70
N VAL A 24 -9.85 10.80 -1.02
CA VAL A 24 -9.30 11.44 0.20
C VAL A 24 -8.66 12.78 -0.14
N THR A 25 -7.88 12.85 -1.22
CA THR A 25 -7.23 14.10 -1.67
C THR A 25 -8.25 15.17 -2.05
N SER A 26 -9.37 14.79 -2.66
CA SER A 26 -10.47 15.71 -2.99
C SER A 26 -11.46 15.95 -1.84
N GLN A 27 -11.18 15.41 -0.64
CA GLN A 27 -12.05 15.52 0.54
C GLN A 27 -13.49 15.05 0.30
N ALA A 28 -13.66 14.02 -0.56
CA ALA A 28 -14.96 13.52 -0.93
C ALA A 28 -15.67 12.83 0.24
N ALA A 29 -16.94 13.16 0.50
CA ALA A 29 -17.74 12.51 1.54
C ALA A 29 -18.08 11.05 1.19
N LYS A 30 -18.11 10.70 -0.09
CA LYS A 30 -18.39 9.34 -0.61
C LYS A 30 -17.73 9.14 -1.97
N TYR A 31 -17.56 7.87 -2.35
CA TYR A 31 -17.10 7.56 -3.71
C TYR A 31 -18.16 7.95 -4.75
N GLY A 32 -17.75 8.72 -5.76
CA GLY A 32 -18.59 9.12 -6.89
C GLY A 32 -18.12 8.47 -8.19
N ARG A 33 -18.83 8.79 -9.28
CA ARG A 33 -18.57 8.24 -10.63
C ARG A 33 -17.11 8.36 -11.07
N THR A 34 -16.50 9.52 -10.87
CA THR A 34 -15.09 9.77 -11.25
C THR A 34 -14.15 8.81 -10.52
N HIS A 35 -14.37 8.57 -9.23
CA HIS A 35 -13.56 7.66 -8.44
C HIS A 35 -13.65 6.21 -8.97
N PHE A 36 -14.87 5.75 -9.28
CA PHE A 36 -15.06 4.43 -9.88
C PHE A 36 -14.46 4.32 -11.29
N MET A 37 -14.45 5.41 -12.06
CA MET A 37 -13.78 5.45 -13.38
C MET A 37 -12.27 5.30 -13.22
N ILE A 38 -11.63 5.98 -12.24
CA ILE A 38 -10.20 5.81 -11.94
C ILE A 38 -9.89 4.33 -11.66
N ARG A 39 -10.65 3.71 -10.76
CA ARG A 39 -10.50 2.28 -10.46
C ARG A 39 -10.60 1.40 -11.70
N SER A 40 -11.69 1.55 -12.45
CA SER A 40 -11.96 0.71 -13.62
C SER A 40 -10.91 0.84 -14.71
N ARG A 41 -10.47 2.07 -15.00
CA ARG A 41 -9.43 2.34 -16.01
C ARG A 41 -8.08 1.75 -15.59
N LEU A 42 -7.67 1.99 -14.34
CA LEU A 42 -6.40 1.50 -13.83
C LEU A 42 -6.38 -0.04 -13.76
N PHE A 43 -7.43 -0.66 -13.23
CA PHE A 43 -7.51 -2.11 -13.18
C PHE A 43 -7.46 -2.75 -14.57
N SER A 44 -8.25 -2.24 -15.50
CA SER A 44 -8.24 -2.72 -16.89
C SER A 44 -6.88 -2.49 -17.57
N GLY A 45 -6.25 -1.34 -17.32
CA GLY A 45 -4.94 -1.00 -17.87
C GLY A 45 -3.83 -1.92 -17.35
N LEU A 46 -3.81 -2.21 -16.05
CA LEU A 46 -2.84 -3.13 -15.45
C LEU A 46 -3.01 -4.57 -15.95
N ARG A 47 -4.26 -5.06 -16.06
CA ARG A 47 -4.53 -6.40 -16.63
C ARG A 47 -4.13 -6.57 -18.07
N LYS A 48 -4.19 -5.51 -18.86
CA LYS A 48 -3.86 -5.52 -20.30
C LYS A 48 -2.42 -5.08 -20.58
N ASP A 49 -1.64 -4.86 -19.54
CA ASP A 49 -0.28 -4.33 -19.60
C ASP A 49 -0.17 -2.99 -20.39
N SER A 50 -1.27 -2.27 -20.49
CA SER A 50 -1.33 -0.94 -21.12
C SER A 50 -1.08 0.21 -20.13
N MET A 51 -1.01 -0.08 -18.83
CA MET A 51 -0.62 0.82 -17.75
C MET A 51 0.36 0.10 -16.82
N GLN A 52 1.28 0.88 -16.25
CA GLN A 52 2.26 0.38 -15.30
C GLN A 52 2.09 1.05 -13.94
N LEU A 53 2.56 0.36 -12.92
CA LEU A 53 2.68 0.92 -11.57
C LEU A 53 3.80 1.95 -11.57
N GLY A 54 3.62 3.05 -10.84
CA GLY A 54 4.74 3.94 -10.56
C GLY A 54 5.85 3.21 -9.79
N PRO A 55 7.12 3.58 -9.98
CA PRO A 55 8.25 2.89 -9.36
C PRO A 55 8.23 3.01 -7.83
N LEU A 56 8.87 2.08 -7.12
CA LEU A 56 9.07 2.14 -5.67
C LEU A 56 9.91 3.36 -5.25
N ALA A 57 10.79 3.83 -6.13
CA ALA A 57 11.57 5.05 -5.89
C ALA A 57 10.72 6.29 -5.54
N ASP A 58 9.49 6.38 -6.05
CA ASP A 58 8.58 7.48 -5.69
C ASP A 58 8.12 7.36 -4.24
N ASP A 59 7.94 6.14 -3.74
CA ASP A 59 7.59 5.90 -2.34
C ASP A 59 8.78 6.13 -1.41
N GLU A 60 10.02 5.90 -1.87
CA GLU A 60 11.22 6.27 -1.13
C GLU A 60 11.39 7.78 -1.02
N ARG A 61 11.20 8.53 -2.11
CA ARG A 61 11.21 10.01 -2.09
C ARG A 61 10.16 10.54 -1.11
N LEU A 62 8.96 9.97 -1.13
CA LEU A 62 7.90 10.35 -0.22
C LEU A 62 8.28 10.09 1.24
N LYS A 63 8.90 8.95 1.55
CA LYS A 63 9.42 8.62 2.88
C LYS A 63 10.45 9.65 3.38
N MET A 64 11.26 10.22 2.49
CA MET A 64 12.23 11.27 2.85
C MET A 64 11.56 12.61 3.18
N ILE A 65 10.42 12.90 2.57
CA ILE A 65 9.66 14.15 2.78
C ILE A 65 8.75 14.04 4.01
N LEU A 66 8.23 12.83 4.30
CA LEU A 66 7.33 12.59 5.41
C LEU A 66 8.05 12.81 6.76
N PRO A 67 7.36 13.38 7.76
CA PRO A 67 7.92 13.49 9.10
C PRO A 67 8.39 12.14 9.62
N GLN A 68 9.59 12.10 10.23
CA GLN A 68 10.05 10.89 10.90
C GLN A 68 9.12 10.57 12.07
N SER A 69 8.25 9.61 11.85
CA SER A 69 7.29 9.12 12.81
C SER A 69 6.97 7.64 12.54
N CYS A 70 6.48 6.96 13.55
CA CYS A 70 5.98 5.61 13.39
C CYS A 70 4.86 5.59 12.33
N CYS A 71 5.04 4.83 11.25
CA CYS A 71 4.06 4.71 10.16
C CYS A 71 2.75 4.04 10.60
N TYR A 72 2.71 3.47 11.79
CA TYR A 72 1.54 2.77 12.34
C TYR A 72 0.72 3.63 13.31
N CYS A 73 1.37 4.36 14.22
CA CYS A 73 0.68 5.12 15.27
C CYS A 73 1.04 6.61 15.32
N GLY A 74 2.00 7.07 14.52
CA GLY A 74 2.41 8.47 14.48
C GLY A 74 3.40 8.91 15.58
N SER A 75 3.76 8.04 16.54
CA SER A 75 4.75 8.37 17.58
C SER A 75 6.08 8.77 16.97
N LYS A 76 6.74 9.77 17.57
CA LYS A 76 8.08 10.23 17.18
C LYS A 76 9.18 9.63 18.06
N GLU A 77 8.80 8.84 19.05
CA GLU A 77 9.72 8.33 20.06
C GLU A 77 10.21 6.92 19.74
N SER A 78 11.44 6.61 20.09
CA SER A 78 12.05 5.28 20.00
C SER A 78 11.83 4.62 18.64
N LEU A 79 12.10 5.36 17.57
CA LEU A 79 11.94 4.88 16.19
C LEU A 79 13.05 3.91 15.81
N ALA A 80 12.67 2.85 15.12
CA ALA A 80 13.56 1.86 14.52
C ALA A 80 13.02 1.47 13.14
N ALA A 81 13.89 0.88 12.32
CA ALA A 81 13.46 0.30 11.05
C ALA A 81 12.64 -0.98 11.30
N ASP A 82 11.53 -1.12 10.62
CA ASP A 82 10.69 -2.32 10.60
C ASP A 82 10.43 -2.74 9.15
N HIS A 83 10.30 -4.04 8.92
CA HIS A 83 9.99 -4.59 7.61
C HIS A 83 8.48 -4.70 7.39
N LEU A 84 7.98 -4.14 6.29
CA LEU A 84 6.57 -4.30 5.89
C LEU A 84 6.25 -5.77 5.63
N ILE A 85 7.03 -6.42 4.77
CA ILE A 85 7.03 -7.87 4.55
C ILE A 85 8.16 -8.44 5.41
N PRO A 86 7.85 -9.30 6.39
CA PRO A 86 8.83 -9.76 7.37
C PRO A 86 10.03 -10.46 6.73
N SER A 87 11.25 -10.02 7.07
CA SER A 87 12.49 -10.63 6.56
C SER A 87 12.63 -12.10 6.96
N LYS A 88 12.14 -12.48 8.14
CA LYS A 88 12.10 -13.89 8.60
C LYS A 88 11.23 -14.80 7.73
N LYS A 89 10.31 -14.24 6.95
CA LYS A 89 9.46 -14.94 5.98
C LYS A 89 9.94 -14.81 4.54
N GLY A 90 11.09 -14.16 4.31
CA GLY A 90 11.66 -13.97 2.97
C GLY A 90 11.41 -12.59 2.37
N GLY A 91 10.94 -11.61 3.16
CA GLY A 91 10.91 -10.20 2.74
C GLY A 91 12.32 -9.66 2.56
N ALA A 92 12.53 -8.84 1.52
CA ALA A 92 13.82 -8.25 1.20
C ALA A 92 14.29 -7.29 2.32
N ASN A 93 15.62 -7.28 2.56
CA ASN A 93 16.25 -6.33 3.48
C ASN A 93 16.74 -5.09 2.71
N THR A 94 15.82 -4.45 1.98
CA THR A 94 16.07 -3.25 1.18
C THR A 94 15.32 -2.05 1.76
N GLY A 95 15.75 -0.83 1.42
CA GLY A 95 15.09 0.41 1.83
C GLY A 95 13.60 0.42 1.49
N ASP A 96 13.24 -0.18 0.35
CA ASP A 96 11.85 -0.27 -0.10
C ASP A 96 10.94 -1.05 0.84
N ASN A 97 11.46 -2.05 1.53
CA ASN A 97 10.73 -2.84 2.51
C ASN A 97 10.84 -2.30 3.95
N LEU A 98 11.64 -1.26 4.18
CA LEU A 98 11.86 -0.67 5.51
C LEU A 98 11.01 0.58 5.73
N VAL A 99 10.40 0.66 6.90
CA VAL A 99 9.62 1.82 7.37
C VAL A 99 10.01 2.18 8.80
N TRP A 100 9.72 3.41 9.22
CA TRP A 100 9.89 3.82 10.61
C TRP A 100 8.75 3.28 11.47
N ALA A 101 9.09 2.59 12.54
CA ALA A 101 8.15 2.13 13.55
C ALA A 101 8.67 2.44 14.95
N CYS A 102 7.79 2.82 15.89
CA CYS A 102 8.17 2.91 17.28
C CYS A 102 8.37 1.51 17.87
N ARG A 103 9.16 1.42 18.94
CA ARG A 103 9.48 0.14 19.59
C ARG A 103 8.23 -0.66 19.96
N ALA A 104 7.19 0.01 20.46
CA ALA A 104 5.94 -0.66 20.85
C ALA A 104 5.21 -1.32 19.66
N CYS A 105 5.07 -0.59 18.54
CA CYS A 105 4.44 -1.12 17.32
C CYS A 105 5.30 -2.24 16.71
N ASN A 106 6.61 -2.05 16.59
CA ASN A 106 7.53 -3.02 16.02
C ASN A 106 7.53 -4.33 16.85
N SER A 107 7.62 -4.23 18.18
CA SER A 107 7.55 -5.41 19.07
C SER A 107 6.18 -6.11 19.00
N SER A 108 5.08 -5.35 18.93
CA SER A 108 3.73 -5.90 18.79
C SER A 108 3.51 -6.60 17.45
N LYS A 109 4.03 -6.03 16.35
CA LYS A 109 3.92 -6.61 15.01
C LYS A 109 4.82 -7.84 14.88
N CYS A 110 6.04 -7.77 15.41
CA CYS A 110 7.02 -8.84 15.32
C CYS A 110 7.21 -9.32 13.85
N ALA A 111 7.20 -10.64 13.62
CA ALA A 111 7.27 -11.25 12.29
C ALA A 111 5.89 -11.48 11.62
N THR A 112 4.85 -10.78 12.09
CA THR A 112 3.53 -10.84 11.46
C THR A 112 3.51 -9.91 10.24
N ASP A 113 2.82 -10.33 9.18
CA ASP A 113 2.52 -9.47 8.04
C ASP A 113 1.79 -8.20 8.50
N VAL A 114 2.14 -7.04 7.92
CA VAL A 114 1.60 -5.75 8.38
C VAL A 114 0.09 -5.65 8.20
N LEU A 115 -0.47 -6.19 7.13
CA LEU A 115 -1.91 -6.13 6.88
C LEU A 115 -2.67 -7.07 7.82
N GLU A 116 -2.13 -8.26 8.10
CA GLU A 116 -2.69 -9.16 9.12
C GLU A 116 -2.67 -8.54 10.52
N TRP A 117 -1.53 -7.92 10.89
CA TRP A 117 -1.39 -7.27 12.19
C TRP A 117 -2.33 -6.08 12.35
N LEU A 118 -2.48 -5.23 11.33
CA LEU A 118 -3.44 -4.13 11.34
C LEU A 118 -4.88 -4.64 11.34
N GLY A 119 -5.18 -5.69 10.56
CA GLY A 119 -6.50 -6.32 10.51
C GLY A 119 -6.96 -6.86 11.85
N LYS A 120 -6.07 -7.54 12.62
CA LYS A 120 -6.35 -7.98 14.00
C LYS A 120 -6.68 -6.82 14.94
N ARG A 121 -6.21 -5.63 14.65
CA ARG A 121 -6.48 -4.39 15.40
C ARG A 121 -7.67 -3.60 14.85
N GLN A 122 -8.38 -4.16 13.85
CA GLN A 122 -9.48 -3.49 13.15
C GLN A 122 -9.08 -2.13 12.56
N GLN A 123 -7.84 -2.02 12.10
CA GLN A 123 -7.28 -0.80 11.54
C GLN A 123 -7.06 -0.98 10.05
N PHE A 124 -7.60 -0.05 9.25
CA PHE A 124 -7.24 0.04 7.83
C PHE A 124 -5.90 0.78 7.70
N PRO A 125 -4.96 0.29 6.88
CA PRO A 125 -3.66 0.91 6.71
C PRO A 125 -3.78 2.31 6.11
N PRO A 126 -2.89 3.26 6.46
CA PRO A 126 -2.76 4.52 5.72
C PRO A 126 -2.51 4.24 4.24
N LEU A 127 -3.12 5.02 3.35
CA LEU A 127 -3.10 4.72 1.91
C LEU A 127 -1.68 4.71 1.31
N LEU A 128 -0.78 5.57 1.78
CA LEU A 128 0.60 5.59 1.30
C LEU A 128 1.40 4.36 1.76
N LEU A 129 1.13 3.87 2.98
CA LEU A 129 1.72 2.63 3.47
C LEU A 129 1.22 1.42 2.67
N LEU A 130 -0.10 1.35 2.43
CA LEU A 130 -0.70 0.29 1.62
C LEU A 130 -0.19 0.31 0.17
N ARG A 131 0.02 1.50 -0.41
CA ARG A 131 0.58 1.65 -1.76
C ARG A 131 1.95 1.01 -1.86
N ARG A 132 2.82 1.30 -0.91
CA ARG A 132 4.16 0.72 -0.87
C ARG A 132 4.11 -0.79 -0.70
N TYR A 133 3.29 -1.27 0.24
CA TYR A 133 3.12 -2.70 0.45
C TYR A 133 2.63 -3.43 -0.81
N LEU A 134 1.61 -2.91 -1.49
CA LEU A 134 1.08 -3.52 -2.71
C LEU A 134 2.10 -3.55 -3.84
N LYS A 135 2.93 -2.51 -4.00
CA LYS A 135 4.01 -2.52 -4.99
C LYS A 135 5.04 -3.62 -4.67
N LEU A 136 5.48 -3.73 -3.40
CA LEU A 136 6.39 -4.80 -2.96
C LEU A 136 5.79 -6.19 -3.19
N ALA A 137 4.52 -6.39 -2.87
CA ALA A 137 3.83 -7.66 -3.09
C ALA A 137 3.73 -8.00 -4.59
N ILE A 138 3.48 -7.01 -5.45
CA ILE A 138 3.45 -7.20 -6.92
C ILE A 138 4.83 -7.55 -7.47
N GLU A 139 5.88 -6.82 -7.08
CA GLU A 139 7.25 -7.11 -7.51
C GLU A 139 7.68 -8.52 -7.10
N LEU A 140 7.48 -8.88 -5.84
CA LEU A 140 7.79 -10.21 -5.33
C LEU A 140 6.99 -11.31 -6.04
N SER A 141 5.72 -11.04 -6.38
CA SER A 141 4.90 -12.00 -7.14
C SER A 141 5.38 -12.15 -8.58
N ARG A 142 5.89 -11.09 -9.20
CA ARG A 142 6.51 -11.13 -10.52
C ARG A 142 7.82 -11.91 -10.49
N GLU A 143 8.70 -11.63 -9.54
CA GLU A 143 9.97 -12.34 -9.36
C GLU A 143 9.77 -13.84 -9.15
N LYS A 144 8.72 -14.23 -8.45
CA LYS A 144 8.35 -15.63 -8.20
C LYS A 144 7.54 -16.25 -9.34
N CYS A 145 7.22 -15.51 -10.41
CA CYS A 145 6.41 -15.96 -11.54
C CYS A 145 5.04 -16.54 -11.15
N ILE A 146 4.38 -15.95 -10.11
CA ILE A 146 3.11 -16.44 -9.57
C ILE A 146 1.89 -15.57 -9.94
N MET A 147 2.08 -14.52 -10.73
CA MET A 147 1.01 -13.56 -11.04
C MET A 147 -0.22 -14.21 -11.68
N ASP A 148 -0.03 -15.25 -12.50
CA ASP A 148 -1.11 -15.92 -13.23
C ASP A 148 -1.69 -17.14 -12.49
N LEU A 149 -1.14 -17.49 -11.32
CA LEU A 149 -1.65 -18.61 -10.53
C LEU A 149 -3.04 -18.29 -9.97
N ALA A 150 -3.90 -19.31 -9.94
CA ALA A 150 -5.15 -19.22 -9.20
C ALA A 150 -4.86 -19.01 -7.71
N LEU A 151 -5.71 -18.24 -7.03
CA LEU A 151 -5.52 -17.94 -5.60
C LEU A 151 -5.51 -19.19 -4.71
N SER A 152 -6.11 -20.30 -5.18
CA SER A 152 -6.09 -21.61 -4.50
C SER A 152 -4.76 -22.34 -4.61
N ASP A 153 -3.94 -22.03 -5.62
CA ASP A 153 -2.78 -22.82 -6.01
C ASP A 153 -1.46 -22.13 -5.65
N VAL A 154 -1.56 -20.99 -4.93
CA VAL A 154 -0.40 -20.19 -4.56
C VAL A 154 0.39 -20.87 -3.45
N PRO A 155 1.73 -21.04 -3.57
CA PRO A 155 2.59 -21.56 -2.52
C PRO A 155 2.64 -20.59 -1.33
N GLU A 156 3.25 -21.02 -0.23
CA GLU A 156 3.48 -20.14 0.91
C GLU A 156 4.29 -18.91 0.51
N LEU A 157 3.76 -17.73 0.84
CA LEU A 157 4.35 -16.44 0.52
C LEU A 157 4.85 -15.74 1.80
N PRO A 158 5.85 -14.84 1.67
CA PRO A 158 6.29 -14.01 2.78
C PRO A 158 5.26 -12.96 3.19
N PHE A 159 4.18 -12.81 2.43
CA PHE A 159 3.07 -11.90 2.70
C PHE A 159 1.72 -12.61 2.56
N SER A 160 0.67 -12.03 3.13
CA SER A 160 -0.65 -12.64 3.21
C SER A 160 -1.58 -12.14 2.11
N LEU A 161 -1.89 -12.99 1.11
CA LEU A 161 -2.88 -12.67 0.08
C LEU A 161 -4.28 -12.47 0.67
N SER A 162 -4.64 -13.21 1.72
CA SER A 162 -5.94 -13.10 2.36
C SER A 162 -6.14 -11.77 3.10
N ALA A 163 -5.05 -11.12 3.53
CA ALA A 163 -5.08 -9.82 4.20
C ALA A 163 -5.13 -8.64 3.22
N ILE A 164 -4.91 -8.87 1.92
CA ILE A 164 -4.98 -7.80 0.91
C ILE A 164 -6.43 -7.32 0.77
N PRO A 165 -6.70 -6.01 0.97
CA PRO A 165 -8.06 -5.51 0.95
C PRO A 165 -8.69 -5.57 -0.45
N ARG A 166 -9.82 -6.25 -0.56
CA ARG A 166 -10.64 -6.31 -1.78
C ARG A 166 -11.65 -5.17 -1.86
N THR A 167 -12.02 -4.63 -0.70
CA THR A 167 -12.93 -3.50 -0.52
C THR A 167 -12.28 -2.43 0.35
N PHE A 168 -12.67 -1.19 0.14
CA PHE A 168 -12.12 -0.05 0.87
C PHE A 168 -13.22 0.68 1.64
N PRO A 169 -12.95 1.15 2.86
CA PRO A 169 -13.88 1.98 3.63
C PRO A 169 -14.25 3.26 2.88
N GLN A 170 -15.28 3.95 3.34
CA GLN A 170 -15.67 5.26 2.77
C GLN A 170 -14.57 6.32 3.01
N PRO A 171 -14.39 7.29 2.08
CA PRO A 171 -13.29 8.26 2.14
C PRO A 171 -13.10 8.97 3.48
N PRO A 172 -14.13 9.41 4.22
CA PRO A 172 -13.94 10.11 5.48
C PRO A 172 -13.26 9.29 6.60
N THR A 173 -13.27 7.96 6.48
CA THR A 173 -12.61 7.07 7.45
C THR A 173 -11.19 6.69 7.05
N LEU A 174 -10.77 7.10 5.87
CA LEU A 174 -9.43 6.84 5.32
C LEU A 174 -8.51 8.02 5.58
N ARG A 175 -7.22 7.74 5.62
CA ARG A 175 -6.17 8.75 5.75
C ARG A 175 -5.01 8.43 4.80
N LEU A 176 -4.37 9.47 4.28
CA LEU A 176 -3.18 9.29 3.44
C LEU A 176 -2.02 8.78 4.26
N TRP A 177 -1.80 9.37 5.45
CA TRP A 177 -0.75 8.99 6.38
C TRP A 177 -1.27 9.01 7.82
N VAL A 178 -0.46 8.55 8.77
CA VAL A 178 -0.83 8.49 10.21
C VAL A 178 -0.83 9.87 10.89
N THR A 179 -0.04 10.80 10.36
CA THR A 179 0.03 12.20 10.79
C THR A 179 -0.42 13.12 9.65
N GLU A 180 -0.71 14.36 9.94
CA GLU A 180 -0.96 15.35 8.89
C GLU A 180 0.28 15.45 7.98
N LEU A 181 0.04 15.43 6.67
CA LEU A 181 1.09 15.65 5.70
C LEU A 181 1.47 17.12 5.70
N PRO A 182 2.78 17.46 5.62
CA PRO A 182 3.17 18.84 5.40
C PRO A 182 2.53 19.33 4.11
N ALA A 183 2.06 20.58 4.09
CA ALA A 183 1.61 21.23 2.86
C ALA A 183 2.81 21.21 1.89
N ILE A 184 2.73 20.35 0.86
CA ILE A 184 3.70 20.40 -0.22
C ILE A 184 3.32 21.64 -1.01
N GLU A 185 4.09 22.72 -0.86
CA GLU A 185 4.02 23.82 -1.81
C GLU A 185 4.35 23.21 -3.17
N VAL A 186 3.33 23.08 -4.00
CA VAL A 186 3.51 22.77 -5.42
C VAL A 186 4.20 24.00 -5.99
N VAL A 187 5.53 23.95 -6.10
CA VAL A 187 6.28 24.93 -6.88
C VAL A 187 5.71 24.81 -8.29
N PRO A 188 5.00 25.82 -8.80
CA PRO A 188 4.54 25.78 -10.17
C PRO A 188 5.78 25.64 -11.05
N ASN A 189 5.79 24.59 -11.90
CA ASN A 189 6.84 24.40 -12.87
C ASN A 189 7.03 25.72 -13.63
N ALA A 190 8.11 26.42 -13.32
CA ALA A 190 8.65 27.45 -14.17
C ALA A 190 9.26 26.78 -15.40
N LEU A 191 8.41 26.41 -16.34
CA LEU A 191 8.78 26.13 -17.71
C LEU A 191 8.08 27.18 -18.56
N GLY A 192 8.82 28.31 -18.75
CA GLY A 192 8.62 29.17 -19.89
C GLY A 192 9.10 28.49 -21.17
#